data_fbd3fef2b7ec14616043bff3d9131257
#
_entry.id   fbd3fef2b7ec14616043bff3d9131257
#
_cell.length_a   1.000
_cell.length_b   1.000
_cell.length_c   1.000
_cell.angle_alpha   90.00
_cell.angle_beta   90.00
_cell.angle_gamma   90.00
#
_symmetry.space_group_name_H-M   'P 1'
#
loop_
_entity.id
_entity.type
_entity.pdbx_description
1 polymer ?
#
loop_
_entity_poly.entity_id
_entity_poly.type
_entity_poly.pdbx_seq_one_letter_code
_entity_poly.pdbx_strand_id
1 'polypeptide(L)'
;GINPYNLYAGVDIQSEGYNTEIKWDLFENEEGGTYTSLGLYCPSWAYTSADTIQNFWKQENKLWVNSMGDPSADVKKLSNTQWKGISSYIVERTPLTSLPFVTNFSTGNGYSFFKNGSQISLLDWNNRSIADIMPTYRYIIENGNGNKLSADLDVADAYYGGTSLILRGNMAKDTSSTIKLYAAELTAADNMIYTTAAKAKGTEITLNAVLELEDGSVVTLEGDQNVGEEWTVVSYDTSSIIG
;
A
#
# COMPACT_ATOMS: atom_id res chain seq x y z
N GLY A 1 8.95 33.57 -18.00
CA GLY A 1 7.67 33.27 -17.36
C GLY A 1 7.87 32.61 -16.01
N ILE A 2 6.89 32.61 -15.15
CA ILE A 2 6.93 31.87 -13.88
C ILE A 2 6.57 30.42 -14.20
N ASN A 3 7.33 29.46 -13.63
CA ASN A 3 6.94 28.05 -13.69
C ASN A 3 5.64 27.89 -12.87
N PRO A 4 4.53 27.43 -13.48
CA PRO A 4 3.25 27.33 -12.79
C PRO A 4 3.30 26.39 -11.58
N TYR A 5 4.19 25.40 -11.56
CA TYR A 5 4.37 24.50 -10.43
C TYR A 5 5.11 25.13 -9.22
N ASN A 6 5.58 26.36 -9.35
CA ASN A 6 6.03 27.17 -8.20
C ASN A 6 4.85 27.87 -7.49
N LEU A 7 3.66 27.77 -8.04
CA LEU A 7 2.41 28.22 -7.44
C LEU A 7 1.68 27.04 -6.81
N TYR A 8 1.01 27.28 -5.70
CA TYR A 8 0.28 26.24 -4.97
C TYR A 8 -1.20 26.61 -4.89
N ALA A 9 -2.06 25.74 -5.41
CA ALA A 9 -3.48 25.78 -5.10
C ALA A 9 -3.68 25.28 -3.68
N GLY A 10 -4.08 26.15 -2.75
CA GLY A 10 -4.28 25.83 -1.35
C GLY A 10 -5.63 25.19 -1.11
N VAL A 11 -5.65 24.06 -0.40
CA VAL A 11 -6.88 23.39 0.02
C VAL A 11 -6.84 23.21 1.53
N ASP A 12 -7.82 23.78 2.22
CA ASP A 12 -7.98 23.62 3.66
C ASP A 12 -8.79 22.36 3.97
N ILE A 13 -8.11 21.35 4.52
CA ILE A 13 -8.71 20.08 4.92
C ILE A 13 -8.85 19.95 6.43
N GLN A 14 -8.66 21.04 7.19
CA GLN A 14 -8.65 21.04 8.65
C GLN A 14 -9.96 20.52 9.26
N SER A 15 -11.10 20.85 8.67
CA SER A 15 -12.42 20.52 9.22
C SER A 15 -12.97 19.19 8.74
N GLU A 16 -12.79 18.88 7.44
CA GLU A 16 -13.55 17.83 6.76
C GLU A 16 -12.65 16.76 6.10
N GLY A 17 -11.33 17.00 6.06
CA GLY A 17 -10.36 16.05 5.49
C GLY A 17 -10.71 15.66 4.07
N TYR A 18 -10.86 14.35 3.79
CA TYR A 18 -11.25 13.85 2.47
C TYR A 18 -12.73 14.07 2.13
N ASN A 19 -13.53 14.66 2.98
CA ASN A 19 -14.88 15.14 2.66
C ASN A 19 -14.89 16.60 2.20
N THR A 20 -13.74 17.29 2.21
CA THR A 20 -13.60 18.64 1.71
C THR A 20 -13.99 18.69 0.23
N GLU A 21 -14.94 19.54 -0.11
CA GLU A 21 -15.35 19.77 -1.48
C GLU A 21 -14.31 20.61 -2.23
N ILE A 22 -13.85 20.12 -3.38
CA ILE A 22 -12.90 20.79 -4.26
C ILE A 22 -13.48 20.85 -5.66
N LYS A 23 -13.31 21.95 -6.34
CA LYS A 23 -13.60 22.07 -7.78
C LYS A 23 -12.40 21.55 -8.56
N TRP A 24 -12.34 20.24 -8.73
CA TRP A 24 -11.22 19.56 -9.38
C TRP A 24 -11.00 20.01 -10.83
N ASP A 25 -12.07 20.38 -11.56
CA ASP A 25 -12.02 20.92 -12.92
C ASP A 25 -11.22 22.23 -13.04
N LEU A 26 -11.06 22.96 -11.95
CA LEU A 26 -10.20 24.15 -11.91
C LEU A 26 -8.72 23.81 -11.62
N PHE A 27 -8.45 22.61 -11.13
CA PHE A 27 -7.12 22.16 -10.79
C PHE A 27 -6.53 21.23 -11.87
N GLU A 28 -7.36 20.37 -12.46
CA GLU A 28 -7.00 19.44 -13.53
C GLU A 28 -6.78 20.18 -14.85
N ASN A 29 -5.75 19.80 -15.60
CA ASN A 29 -5.56 20.24 -16.97
C ASN A 29 -6.10 19.21 -17.98
N GLU A 30 -6.24 19.60 -19.24
CA GLU A 30 -6.78 18.73 -20.30
C GLU A 30 -5.91 17.52 -20.62
N GLU A 31 -4.63 17.52 -20.20
CA GLU A 31 -3.66 16.45 -20.43
C GLU A 31 -3.65 15.40 -19.30
N GLY A 32 -4.52 15.54 -18.31
CA GLY A 32 -4.62 14.63 -17.16
C GLY A 32 -3.62 14.93 -16.03
N GLY A 33 -2.93 16.08 -16.10
CA GLY A 33 -2.10 16.61 -15.02
C GLY A 33 -2.81 17.75 -14.28
N THR A 34 -2.01 18.67 -13.73
CA THR A 34 -2.50 19.82 -12.97
C THR A 34 -1.95 21.14 -13.51
N TYR A 35 -2.68 22.25 -13.30
CA TYR A 35 -2.22 23.58 -13.66
C TYR A 35 -1.15 24.13 -12.71
N THR A 36 -1.18 23.73 -11.44
CA THR A 36 -0.27 24.19 -10.38
C THR A 36 0.07 23.03 -9.44
N SER A 37 0.97 23.27 -8.51
CA SER A 37 1.16 22.36 -7.35
C SER A 37 -0.03 22.45 -6.41
N LEU A 38 -0.26 21.37 -5.62
CA LEU A 38 -1.29 21.31 -4.59
C LEU A 38 -0.67 21.55 -3.21
N GLY A 39 -1.25 22.46 -2.43
CA GLY A 39 -0.90 22.68 -1.04
C GLY A 39 -2.06 22.27 -0.12
N LEU A 40 -1.82 21.33 0.79
CA LEU A 40 -2.81 20.93 1.79
C LEU A 40 -2.56 21.66 3.10
N TYR A 41 -3.57 22.35 3.60
CA TYR A 41 -3.52 22.96 4.92
C TYR A 41 -4.10 22.01 5.96
N CYS A 42 -3.37 21.82 7.07
CA CYS A 42 -3.72 20.96 8.20
C CYS A 42 -4.00 19.47 7.85
N PRO A 43 -3.10 18.77 7.14
CA PRO A 43 -3.25 17.33 6.89
C PRO A 43 -3.21 16.49 8.19
N SER A 44 -2.82 17.08 9.32
CA SER A 44 -2.94 16.51 10.66
C SER A 44 -4.38 16.12 11.03
N TRP A 45 -5.37 16.59 10.28
CA TRP A 45 -6.76 16.18 10.40
C TRP A 45 -6.90 14.64 10.46
N ALA A 46 -6.14 13.91 9.64
CA ALA A 46 -6.20 12.45 9.61
C ALA A 46 -5.90 11.83 10.99
N TYR A 47 -4.99 12.44 11.75
CA TYR A 47 -4.65 12.02 13.11
C TYR A 47 -5.63 12.57 14.15
N THR A 48 -5.93 13.86 14.10
CA THR A 48 -6.74 14.54 15.13
C THR A 48 -8.21 14.12 15.14
N SER A 49 -8.72 13.62 14.00
CA SER A 49 -10.09 13.12 13.85
C SER A 49 -10.20 11.60 14.00
N ALA A 50 -9.09 10.90 14.20
CA ALA A 50 -9.06 9.46 14.41
C ALA A 50 -9.10 9.13 15.91
N ASP A 51 -9.87 8.11 16.27
CA ASP A 51 -9.98 7.55 17.62
C ASP A 51 -9.09 6.32 17.84
N THR A 52 -8.60 5.72 16.75
CA THR A 52 -7.76 4.52 16.73
C THR A 52 -6.64 4.62 15.70
N ILE A 53 -5.58 3.83 15.88
CA ILE A 53 -4.49 3.71 14.91
C ILE A 53 -5.04 3.30 13.54
N GLN A 54 -5.98 2.34 13.50
CA GLN A 54 -6.58 1.85 12.26
C GLN A 54 -7.37 2.96 11.54
N ASN A 55 -8.14 3.76 12.29
CA ASN A 55 -8.90 4.85 11.70
C ASN A 55 -7.99 5.96 11.17
N PHE A 56 -6.89 6.26 11.86
CA PHE A 56 -5.86 7.16 11.35
C PHE A 56 -5.34 6.70 9.98
N TRP A 57 -4.93 5.44 9.86
CA TRP A 57 -4.40 4.92 8.60
C TRP A 57 -5.46 4.87 7.50
N LYS A 58 -6.72 4.56 7.82
CA LYS A 58 -7.82 4.62 6.86
C LYS A 58 -8.07 6.04 6.35
N GLN A 59 -8.02 7.02 7.24
CA GLN A 59 -8.20 8.42 6.86
C GLN A 59 -7.04 8.94 6.02
N GLU A 60 -5.79 8.62 6.40
CA GLU A 60 -4.61 8.96 5.61
C GLU A 60 -4.66 8.31 4.23
N ASN A 61 -5.02 7.02 4.16
CA ASN A 61 -5.18 6.32 2.90
C ASN A 61 -6.24 6.97 2.00
N LYS A 62 -7.37 7.39 2.56
CA LYS A 62 -8.41 8.09 1.78
C LYS A 62 -7.98 9.46 1.30
N LEU A 63 -7.21 10.20 2.08
CA LEU A 63 -6.62 11.46 1.61
C LEU A 63 -5.68 11.23 0.43
N TRP A 64 -4.90 10.16 0.46
CA TRP A 64 -3.95 9.85 -0.60
C TRP A 64 -4.61 9.23 -1.82
N VAL A 65 -5.40 8.17 -1.65
CA VAL A 65 -5.93 7.33 -2.74
C VAL A 65 -7.20 7.92 -3.36
N ASN A 66 -8.25 8.07 -2.57
CA ASN A 66 -9.56 8.68 -2.89
C ASN A 66 -10.52 8.49 -1.69
N SER A 67 -11.69 9.14 -1.74
CA SER A 67 -12.69 9.05 -0.67
C SER A 67 -13.21 7.64 -0.38
N MET A 68 -13.09 6.71 -1.34
CA MET A 68 -13.46 5.30 -1.15
C MET A 68 -12.35 4.49 -0.45
N GLY A 69 -11.10 4.96 -0.48
CA GLY A 69 -9.94 4.25 0.04
C GLY A 69 -9.50 3.05 -0.83
N ASP A 70 -10.04 2.93 -2.03
CA ASP A 70 -9.73 1.86 -2.98
C ASP A 70 -8.92 2.41 -4.16
N PRO A 71 -7.63 2.06 -4.29
CA PRO A 71 -6.78 2.54 -5.37
C PRO A 71 -7.16 1.97 -6.75
N SER A 72 -7.94 0.88 -6.79
CA SER A 72 -8.45 0.29 -8.04
C SER A 72 -9.70 1.00 -8.56
N ALA A 73 -10.29 1.87 -7.75
CA ALA A 73 -11.54 2.53 -8.12
C ALA A 73 -11.33 3.57 -9.23
N ASP A 74 -12.25 3.59 -10.17
CA ASP A 74 -12.26 4.60 -11.22
C ASP A 74 -12.75 5.95 -10.68
N VAL A 75 -11.80 6.82 -10.35
CA VAL A 75 -12.09 8.15 -9.80
C VAL A 75 -12.84 9.07 -10.76
N LYS A 76 -12.88 8.75 -12.07
CA LYS A 76 -13.70 9.48 -13.05
C LYS A 76 -15.20 9.33 -12.81
N LYS A 77 -15.60 8.31 -12.06
CA LYS A 77 -16.99 8.09 -11.64
C LYS A 77 -17.40 8.92 -10.44
N LEU A 78 -16.44 9.54 -9.73
CA LEU A 78 -16.74 10.47 -8.65
C LEU A 78 -17.26 11.79 -9.22
N SER A 79 -18.14 12.45 -8.48
CA SER A 79 -18.56 13.79 -8.83
C SER A 79 -17.37 14.75 -8.84
N ASN A 80 -17.51 15.88 -9.55
CA ASN A 80 -16.42 16.83 -9.68
C ASN A 80 -15.93 17.45 -8.36
N THR A 81 -16.78 17.47 -7.33
CA THR A 81 -16.44 18.01 -6.01
C THR A 81 -16.00 16.96 -5.00
N GLN A 82 -16.19 15.66 -5.28
CA GLN A 82 -15.74 14.60 -4.39
C GLN A 82 -14.22 14.48 -4.38
N TRP A 83 -13.67 14.07 -3.24
CA TRP A 83 -12.24 13.87 -3.07
C TRP A 83 -11.71 12.71 -3.93
N LYS A 84 -10.93 13.04 -4.95
CA LYS A 84 -10.36 12.07 -5.90
C LYS A 84 -9.06 11.44 -5.42
N GLY A 85 -8.45 11.98 -4.36
CA GLY A 85 -7.15 11.55 -3.85
C GLY A 85 -5.97 12.27 -4.50
N ILE A 86 -4.93 12.47 -3.72
CA ILE A 86 -3.70 13.16 -4.18
C ILE A 86 -3.00 12.33 -5.26
N SER A 87 -3.00 10.99 -5.12
CA SER A 87 -2.37 10.05 -6.06
C SER A 87 -2.99 10.08 -7.47
N SER A 88 -4.19 10.65 -7.63
CA SER A 88 -4.79 10.86 -8.95
C SER A 88 -4.04 11.92 -9.79
N TYR A 89 -3.25 12.77 -9.15
CA TYR A 89 -2.56 13.90 -9.78
C TYR A 89 -1.06 13.86 -9.61
N ILE A 90 -0.58 13.19 -8.57
CA ILE A 90 0.83 13.12 -8.22
C ILE A 90 1.26 11.66 -8.28
N VAL A 91 2.25 11.39 -9.12
CA VAL A 91 2.84 10.05 -9.21
C VAL A 91 3.55 9.74 -7.89
N GLU A 92 3.11 8.68 -7.21
CA GLU A 92 3.80 8.20 -6.03
C GLU A 92 5.17 7.66 -6.42
N ARG A 93 6.19 8.05 -5.66
CA ARG A 93 7.56 7.56 -5.81
C ARG A 93 7.95 6.86 -4.53
N THR A 94 8.57 5.69 -4.67
CA THR A 94 9.14 5.00 -3.54
C THR A 94 10.57 5.47 -3.26
N PRO A 95 11.00 5.56 -2.00
CA PRO A 95 12.40 5.74 -1.64
C PRO A 95 13.23 4.45 -1.80
N LEU A 96 12.60 3.34 -2.16
CA LEU A 96 13.26 2.06 -2.40
C LEU A 96 14.05 2.11 -3.71
N THR A 97 15.37 2.17 -3.62
CA THR A 97 16.29 2.33 -4.77
C THR A 97 17.40 1.29 -4.83
N SER A 98 17.51 0.41 -3.85
CA SER A 98 18.57 -0.60 -3.77
C SER A 98 18.19 -1.77 -2.86
N LEU A 99 18.87 -2.90 -3.06
CA LEU A 99 18.84 -4.05 -2.15
C LEU A 99 19.96 -3.91 -1.08
N PRO A 100 19.84 -4.55 0.08
CA PRO A 100 18.72 -5.38 0.50
C PRO A 100 17.48 -4.55 0.89
N PHE A 101 16.30 -5.09 0.66
CA PHE A 101 15.03 -4.52 1.07
C PHE A 101 14.27 -5.48 1.97
N VAL A 102 13.73 -4.98 3.07
CA VAL A 102 12.87 -5.72 4.00
C VAL A 102 11.69 -4.83 4.36
N THR A 103 10.50 -5.39 4.32
CA THR A 103 9.30 -4.75 4.86
C THR A 103 8.48 -5.76 5.66
N ASN A 104 7.90 -5.32 6.75
CA ASN A 104 6.91 -6.04 7.52
C ASN A 104 5.57 -5.31 7.51
N PHE A 105 5.44 -4.29 6.63
CA PHE A 105 4.32 -3.37 6.62
C PHE A 105 4.11 -2.68 7.98
N SER A 106 5.19 -2.49 8.73
CA SER A 106 5.14 -1.86 10.04
C SER A 106 5.03 -0.34 9.90
N THR A 107 4.01 0.22 10.52
CA THR A 107 3.77 1.66 10.53
C THR A 107 4.58 2.39 11.60
N GLY A 108 5.46 1.68 12.33
CA GLY A 108 6.26 2.23 13.42
C GLY A 108 5.46 2.48 14.70
N ASN A 109 4.31 1.83 14.84
CA ASN A 109 3.48 1.84 16.05
C ASN A 109 2.64 0.57 16.13
N GLY A 110 2.03 0.32 17.27
CA GLY A 110 1.14 -0.81 17.49
C GLY A 110 0.65 -0.91 18.92
N TYR A 111 -0.37 -1.74 19.13
CA TYR A 111 -0.88 -2.12 20.46
C TYR A 111 -0.11 -3.28 21.07
N SER A 112 0.72 -3.92 20.28
CA SER A 112 1.55 -5.07 20.64
C SER A 112 2.82 -5.03 19.82
N PHE A 113 3.85 -5.77 20.26
CA PHE A 113 5.05 -5.99 19.47
C PHE A 113 5.23 -7.48 19.21
N PHE A 114 5.46 -7.83 17.93
CA PHE A 114 5.65 -9.18 17.46
C PHE A 114 7.10 -9.40 16.99
N LYS A 115 7.58 -10.64 17.14
CA LYS A 115 8.86 -11.09 16.60
C LYS A 115 8.72 -12.53 16.11
N ASN A 116 9.02 -12.77 14.85
CA ASN A 116 8.86 -14.06 14.19
C ASN A 116 7.46 -14.65 14.39
N GLY A 117 6.43 -13.82 14.24
CA GLY A 117 5.04 -14.22 14.41
C GLY A 117 4.58 -14.42 15.86
N SER A 118 5.46 -14.27 16.85
CA SER A 118 5.11 -14.40 18.26
C SER A 118 4.96 -13.04 18.92
N GLN A 119 3.87 -12.84 19.64
CA GLN A 119 3.64 -11.64 20.43
C GLN A 119 4.57 -11.61 21.65
N ILE A 120 5.44 -10.61 21.72
CA ILE A 120 6.43 -10.49 22.81
C ILE A 120 6.15 -9.32 23.76
N SER A 121 5.22 -8.42 23.39
CA SER A 121 4.76 -7.32 24.24
C SER A 121 3.28 -7.04 23.96
N LEU A 122 2.54 -6.70 25.02
CA LEU A 122 1.13 -6.24 24.98
C LEU A 122 1.01 -4.74 25.25
N LEU A 123 2.15 -4.03 25.25
CA LEU A 123 2.16 -2.59 25.51
C LEU A 123 2.09 -1.82 24.21
N ASP A 124 1.31 -0.77 24.20
CA ASP A 124 1.28 0.22 23.13
C ASP A 124 2.66 0.83 22.95
N TRP A 125 3.03 1.05 21.72
CA TRP A 125 4.31 1.65 21.39
C TRP A 125 4.21 2.53 20.15
N ASN A 126 5.10 3.50 20.06
CA ASN A 126 5.24 4.39 18.92
C ASN A 126 6.71 4.76 18.72
N ASN A 127 7.28 4.33 17.61
CA ASN A 127 8.59 4.75 17.13
C ASN A 127 8.55 4.84 15.60
N ARG A 128 8.17 6.00 15.08
CA ARG A 128 8.03 6.26 13.65
C ARG A 128 9.35 6.17 12.88
N SER A 129 10.49 6.22 13.55
CA SER A 129 11.80 6.07 12.89
C SER A 129 12.08 4.65 12.40
N ILE A 130 11.30 3.67 12.87
CA ILE A 130 11.37 2.27 12.41
C ILE A 130 10.14 1.86 11.58
N ALA A 131 9.40 2.85 11.07
CA ALA A 131 8.34 2.57 10.10
C ALA A 131 8.96 2.05 8.79
N ASP A 132 8.33 1.03 8.23
CA ASP A 132 8.73 0.47 6.94
C ASP A 132 8.32 1.39 5.77
N ILE A 133 8.95 1.19 4.62
CA ILE A 133 8.52 1.81 3.37
C ILE A 133 7.18 1.20 2.97
N MET A 134 6.15 2.05 2.88
CA MET A 134 4.81 1.60 2.52
C MET A 134 4.73 1.29 1.02
N PRO A 135 3.86 0.33 0.62
CA PRO A 135 3.67 -0.01 -0.78
C PRO A 135 3.28 1.20 -1.65
N THR A 136 3.92 1.33 -2.81
CA THR A 136 3.68 2.40 -3.78
C THR A 136 2.23 2.40 -4.27
N TYR A 137 1.69 1.23 -4.58
CA TYR A 137 0.35 1.10 -5.15
C TYR A 137 -0.78 1.11 -4.12
N ARG A 138 -0.49 1.23 -2.83
CA ARG A 138 -1.53 1.22 -1.78
C ARG A 138 -2.53 0.08 -1.96
N TYR A 139 -2.01 -1.11 -2.33
CA TYR A 139 -2.75 -2.36 -2.43
C TYR A 139 -3.76 -2.42 -3.59
N ILE A 140 -3.33 -2.08 -4.81
CA ILE A 140 -4.14 -2.35 -6.00
C ILE A 140 -4.31 -3.88 -6.12
N ILE A 141 -5.57 -4.34 -6.14
CA ILE A 141 -5.90 -5.76 -6.22
C ILE A 141 -6.57 -6.05 -7.55
N GLU A 142 -5.91 -6.88 -8.36
CA GLU A 142 -6.48 -7.46 -9.57
C GLU A 142 -7.12 -8.80 -9.21
N ASN A 143 -8.41 -8.76 -8.91
CA ASN A 143 -9.16 -9.94 -8.53
C ASN A 143 -9.44 -10.83 -9.74
N GLY A 144 -9.13 -12.12 -9.65
CA GLY A 144 -9.55 -13.13 -10.59
C GLY A 144 -11.07 -13.39 -10.54
N ASN A 145 -11.57 -14.15 -11.50
CA ASN A 145 -13.00 -14.45 -11.60
C ASN A 145 -13.55 -15.05 -10.30
N GLY A 146 -14.59 -14.41 -9.77
CA GLY A 146 -15.25 -14.83 -8.53
C GLY A 146 -14.56 -14.39 -7.24
N ASN A 147 -13.39 -13.80 -7.34
CA ASN A 147 -12.65 -13.30 -6.18
C ASN A 147 -13.15 -11.92 -5.77
N LYS A 148 -13.14 -11.66 -4.44
CA LYS A 148 -13.40 -10.35 -3.85
C LYS A 148 -12.49 -10.20 -2.65
N LEU A 149 -11.29 -9.70 -2.89
CA LEU A 149 -10.33 -9.38 -1.84
C LEU A 149 -10.28 -7.87 -1.60
N SER A 150 -10.03 -7.50 -0.37
CA SER A 150 -9.64 -6.16 0.04
C SER A 150 -8.39 -6.23 0.89
N ALA A 151 -7.60 -5.18 0.91
CA ALA A 151 -6.38 -5.06 1.71
C ALA A 151 -6.56 -4.00 2.80
N ASP A 152 -5.95 -4.24 3.96
CA ASP A 152 -5.90 -3.30 5.08
C ASP A 152 -4.63 -3.58 5.91
N LEU A 153 -4.35 -2.74 6.91
CA LEU A 153 -3.33 -3.01 7.92
C LEU A 153 -3.98 -3.71 9.12
N ASP A 154 -3.41 -4.84 9.51
CA ASP A 154 -3.78 -5.54 10.74
C ASP A 154 -2.87 -5.09 11.89
N VAL A 155 -3.45 -4.77 13.02
CA VAL A 155 -2.74 -4.42 14.27
C VAL A 155 -2.83 -5.52 15.31
N ALA A 156 -3.61 -6.57 15.03
CA ALA A 156 -3.82 -7.69 15.95
C ALA A 156 -2.79 -8.80 15.80
N ASP A 157 -2.11 -8.84 14.65
CA ASP A 157 -1.15 -9.88 14.32
C ASP A 157 -0.12 -9.39 13.31
N ALA A 158 1.15 -9.74 13.54
CA ALA A 158 2.26 -9.40 12.66
C ALA A 158 3.39 -10.44 12.74
N TYR A 159 4.17 -10.54 11.68
CA TYR A 159 5.40 -11.33 11.72
C TYR A 159 6.49 -10.61 12.51
N TYR A 160 6.63 -9.30 12.29
CA TYR A 160 7.53 -8.44 13.04
C TYR A 160 6.94 -7.04 13.18
N GLY A 161 7.16 -6.37 14.31
CA GLY A 161 6.68 -5.01 14.56
C GLY A 161 5.26 -4.98 15.12
N GLY A 162 4.46 -4.00 14.74
CA GLY A 162 3.13 -3.76 15.29
C GLY A 162 1.98 -3.97 14.32
N THR A 163 2.28 -4.12 13.02
CA THR A 163 1.28 -4.23 11.97
C THR A 163 1.73 -5.20 10.88
N SER A 164 0.77 -5.74 10.14
CA SER A 164 0.99 -6.54 8.93
C SER A 164 0.00 -6.13 7.84
N LEU A 165 0.28 -6.48 6.59
CA LEU A 165 -0.70 -6.41 5.52
C LEU A 165 -1.68 -7.59 5.65
N ILE A 166 -2.96 -7.31 5.73
CA ILE A 166 -4.00 -8.32 5.74
C ILE A 166 -4.87 -8.23 4.49
N LEU A 167 -5.12 -9.38 3.88
CA LEU A 167 -6.07 -9.55 2.79
C LEU A 167 -7.33 -10.24 3.34
N ARG A 168 -8.49 -9.66 3.07
CA ARG A 168 -9.78 -10.20 3.50
C ARG A 168 -10.73 -10.35 2.33
N GLY A 169 -11.48 -11.42 2.32
CA GLY A 169 -12.52 -11.62 1.33
C GLY A 169 -12.69 -13.09 0.95
N ASN A 170 -13.25 -13.30 -0.22
CA ASN A 170 -13.50 -14.63 -0.76
C ASN A 170 -12.66 -14.86 -2.02
N MET A 171 -12.11 -16.06 -2.13
CA MET A 171 -11.46 -16.56 -3.33
C MET A 171 -12.22 -17.78 -3.84
N ALA A 172 -12.50 -17.82 -5.14
CA ALA A 172 -13.03 -19.01 -5.79
C ALA A 172 -11.93 -20.07 -5.90
N LYS A 173 -12.34 -21.34 -5.87
CA LYS A 173 -11.41 -22.46 -6.03
C LYS A 173 -10.69 -22.37 -7.37
N ASP A 174 -9.40 -22.70 -7.38
CA ASP A 174 -8.54 -22.73 -8.57
C ASP A 174 -8.45 -21.37 -9.31
N THR A 175 -8.55 -20.27 -8.56
CA THR A 175 -8.36 -18.90 -9.06
C THR A 175 -7.25 -18.19 -8.30
N SER A 176 -6.75 -17.10 -8.88
CA SER A 176 -5.75 -16.25 -8.26
C SER A 176 -6.19 -14.79 -8.24
N SER A 177 -5.58 -14.01 -7.37
CA SER A 177 -5.64 -12.54 -7.36
C SER A 177 -4.23 -12.00 -7.25
N THR A 178 -3.94 -10.93 -7.97
CA THR A 178 -2.64 -10.26 -7.90
C THR A 178 -2.77 -8.97 -7.08
N ILE A 179 -1.88 -8.80 -6.12
CA ILE A 179 -1.80 -7.61 -5.28
C ILE A 179 -0.54 -6.84 -5.67
N LYS A 180 -0.70 -5.65 -6.26
CA LYS A 180 0.41 -4.77 -6.59
C LYS A 180 0.87 -4.02 -5.34
N LEU A 181 2.15 -4.10 -5.05
CA LEU A 181 2.75 -3.50 -3.85
C LEU A 181 3.69 -2.36 -4.21
N TYR A 182 4.78 -2.62 -4.91
CA TYR A 182 5.85 -1.66 -5.12
C TYR A 182 6.11 -1.41 -6.60
N ALA A 183 6.32 -0.13 -6.97
CA ALA A 183 6.96 0.27 -8.20
C ALA A 183 8.36 0.78 -7.84
N ALA A 184 9.37 -0.06 -7.99
CA ALA A 184 10.76 0.25 -7.64
C ALA A 184 11.69 -0.33 -8.69
N GLU A 185 12.67 0.46 -9.10
CA GLU A 185 13.72 0.02 -10.01
C GLU A 185 14.89 -0.56 -9.19
N LEU A 186 14.98 -1.89 -9.15
CA LEU A 186 15.98 -2.61 -8.37
C LEU A 186 16.80 -3.51 -9.28
N THR A 187 18.10 -3.53 -9.06
CA THR A 187 19.00 -4.47 -9.75
C THR A 187 19.07 -5.77 -8.95
N ALA A 188 18.76 -6.89 -9.61
CA ALA A 188 18.94 -8.21 -9.02
C ALA A 188 20.44 -8.48 -8.78
N ALA A 189 20.75 -9.19 -7.69
CA ALA A 189 22.10 -9.57 -7.32
C ALA A 189 22.30 -11.10 -7.47
N ASP A 190 23.51 -11.54 -7.79
CA ASP A 190 23.85 -12.95 -8.07
C ASP A 190 23.46 -13.94 -6.99
N ASN A 191 23.32 -13.49 -5.75
CA ASN A 191 22.96 -14.32 -4.59
C ASN A 191 21.74 -13.75 -3.85
N MET A 192 20.85 -13.10 -4.57
CA MET A 192 19.63 -12.55 -4.00
C MET A 192 18.75 -13.66 -3.42
N ILE A 193 18.25 -13.44 -2.22
CA ILE A 193 17.24 -14.28 -1.58
C ILE A 193 15.94 -13.46 -1.54
N TYR A 194 14.85 -14.06 -2.03
CA TYR A 194 13.53 -13.48 -1.91
C TYR A 194 12.65 -14.39 -1.06
N THR A 195 12.07 -13.84 -0.01
CA THR A 195 11.18 -14.57 0.90
C THR A 195 9.98 -13.72 1.31
N THR A 196 8.88 -14.37 1.65
CA THR A 196 7.70 -13.73 2.20
C THR A 196 7.20 -14.52 3.42
N ALA A 197 7.05 -13.88 4.55
CA ALA A 197 6.37 -14.47 5.70
C ALA A 197 4.86 -14.21 5.59
N ALA A 198 4.08 -15.27 5.63
CA ALA A 198 2.62 -15.21 5.50
C ALA A 198 1.94 -16.27 6.37
N LYS A 199 0.64 -16.05 6.62
CA LYS A 199 -0.28 -17.08 7.16
C LYS A 199 -1.68 -16.88 6.57
N ALA A 200 -2.44 -17.95 6.46
CA ALA A 200 -3.78 -17.95 5.92
C ALA A 200 -4.76 -18.59 6.91
N LYS A 201 -5.92 -17.96 7.11
CA LYS A 201 -6.99 -18.49 7.97
C LYS A 201 -8.09 -19.13 7.13
N GLY A 202 -8.52 -20.31 7.54
CA GLY A 202 -9.67 -21.00 6.96
C GLY A 202 -9.38 -21.89 5.77
N THR A 203 -8.32 -21.65 5.01
CA THR A 203 -7.85 -22.51 3.92
C THR A 203 -6.37 -22.32 3.67
N GLU A 204 -5.74 -23.36 3.18
CA GLU A 204 -4.37 -23.29 2.69
C GLU A 204 -4.32 -22.58 1.34
N ILE A 205 -3.33 -21.73 1.12
CA ILE A 205 -3.13 -20.99 -0.12
C ILE A 205 -1.71 -21.19 -0.68
N THR A 206 -1.56 -21.06 -1.98
CA THR A 206 -0.25 -20.88 -2.63
C THR A 206 0.03 -19.39 -2.77
N LEU A 207 1.24 -18.98 -2.43
CA LEU A 207 1.70 -17.61 -2.55
C LEU A 207 2.88 -17.54 -3.53
N ASN A 208 2.67 -16.83 -4.64
CA ASN A 208 3.69 -16.60 -5.65
C ASN A 208 4.13 -15.13 -5.64
N ALA A 209 5.38 -14.88 -6.02
CA ALA A 209 5.88 -13.52 -6.24
C ALA A 209 5.82 -13.19 -7.73
N VAL A 210 5.30 -12.01 -8.06
CA VAL A 210 5.19 -11.52 -9.43
C VAL A 210 6.07 -10.28 -9.57
N LEU A 211 6.98 -10.31 -10.55
CA LEU A 211 7.93 -9.25 -10.83
C LEU A 211 7.76 -8.76 -12.27
N GLU A 212 7.73 -7.46 -12.47
CA GLU A 212 7.83 -6.83 -13.77
C GLU A 212 9.28 -6.44 -14.00
N LEU A 213 9.87 -6.86 -15.12
CA LEU A 213 11.24 -6.59 -15.48
C LEU A 213 11.35 -5.27 -16.29
N GLU A 214 12.57 -4.78 -16.48
CA GLU A 214 12.84 -3.52 -17.19
C GLU A 214 12.28 -3.49 -18.62
N ASP A 215 12.23 -4.63 -19.29
CA ASP A 215 11.67 -4.77 -20.64
C ASP A 215 10.12 -4.85 -20.67
N GLY A 216 9.48 -4.77 -19.51
CA GLY A 216 8.02 -4.90 -19.34
C GLY A 216 7.53 -6.35 -19.31
N SER A 217 8.41 -7.34 -19.40
CA SER A 217 8.02 -8.74 -19.22
C SER A 217 7.68 -9.03 -17.75
N VAL A 218 6.78 -10.00 -17.53
CA VAL A 218 6.34 -10.39 -16.18
C VAL A 218 6.83 -11.78 -15.87
N VAL A 219 7.52 -11.94 -14.76
CA VAL A 219 8.00 -13.23 -14.24
C VAL A 219 7.22 -13.57 -12.98
N THR A 220 6.75 -14.81 -12.91
CA THR A 220 6.13 -15.37 -11.70
C THR A 220 7.09 -16.36 -11.07
N LEU A 221 7.49 -16.12 -9.84
CA LEU A 221 8.29 -17.02 -9.03
C LEU A 221 7.35 -17.83 -8.13
N GLU A 222 7.38 -19.15 -8.27
CA GLU A 222 6.56 -20.03 -7.46
C GLU A 222 7.14 -20.14 -6.04
N GLY A 223 6.24 -20.12 -5.05
CA GLY A 223 6.62 -20.35 -3.67
C GLY A 223 6.97 -21.81 -3.43
N ASP A 224 7.96 -22.07 -2.59
CA ASP A 224 8.47 -23.40 -2.28
C ASP A 224 7.52 -24.23 -1.39
N GLN A 225 6.52 -23.60 -0.79
CA GLN A 225 5.53 -24.25 0.06
C GLN A 225 4.20 -23.48 0.15
N ASN A 226 3.16 -24.19 0.54
CA ASN A 226 1.86 -23.59 0.83
C ASN A 226 1.85 -22.88 2.18
N VAL A 227 0.90 -21.96 2.33
CA VAL A 227 0.69 -21.15 3.53
C VAL A 227 -0.61 -21.58 4.21
N GLY A 228 -0.52 -21.98 5.45
CA GLY A 228 -1.63 -22.37 6.32
C GLY A 228 -1.82 -21.40 7.49
N GLU A 229 -2.40 -21.90 8.60
CA GLU A 229 -2.78 -21.06 9.76
C GLU A 229 -1.60 -20.56 10.59
N GLU A 230 -0.42 -21.14 10.44
CA GLU A 230 0.80 -20.72 11.11
C GLU A 230 1.65 -19.82 10.20
N TRP A 231 2.42 -18.91 10.81
CA TRP A 231 3.36 -18.09 10.06
C TRP A 231 4.39 -18.97 9.34
N THR A 232 4.37 -18.90 8.03
CA THR A 232 5.22 -19.67 7.11
C THR A 232 6.10 -18.72 6.33
N VAL A 233 7.39 -19.00 6.24
CA VAL A 233 8.33 -18.26 5.40
C VAL A 233 8.45 -18.99 4.07
N VAL A 234 7.83 -18.44 3.04
CA VAL A 234 7.89 -18.94 1.66
C VAL A 234 9.15 -18.38 0.99
N SER A 235 9.91 -19.23 0.34
CA SER A 235 11.10 -18.85 -0.44
C SER A 235 10.84 -18.98 -1.94
N TYR A 236 11.51 -18.14 -2.73
CA TYR A 236 11.34 -18.10 -4.18
C TYR A 236 12.67 -18.33 -4.88
N ASP A 237 12.68 -19.14 -5.92
CA ASP A 237 13.86 -19.31 -6.78
C ASP A 237 14.03 -18.08 -7.67
N THR A 238 15.10 -17.34 -7.44
CA THR A 238 15.43 -16.10 -8.15
C THR A 238 16.37 -16.32 -9.36
N SER A 239 16.74 -17.56 -9.67
CA SER A 239 17.70 -17.88 -10.74
C SER A 239 17.29 -17.35 -12.12
N SER A 240 16.00 -17.23 -12.39
CA SER A 240 15.46 -16.75 -13.66
C SER A 240 15.52 -15.22 -13.86
N ILE A 241 15.85 -14.47 -12.80
CA ILE A 241 15.90 -13.00 -12.82
C ILE A 241 17.30 -12.44 -12.54
N ILE A 242 18.27 -13.31 -12.35
CA ILE A 242 19.68 -12.98 -12.14
C ILE A 242 20.40 -13.12 -13.48
N GLY A 243 21.08 -12.05 -13.97
CA GLY A 243 21.85 -12.11 -15.21
C GLY A 243 22.03 -10.75 -15.86
#